data_324097e4368258415d14cb1763291fd1
#
_entry.id   324097e4368258415d14cb1763291fd1
#
_cell.length_a   1.000
_cell.length_b   1.000
_cell.length_c   1.000
_cell.angle_alpha   90.00
_cell.angle_beta   90.00
_cell.angle_gamma   90.00
#
_symmetry.space_group_name_H-M   'P 1'
#
loop_
_entity.id
_entity.type
_entity.pdbx_description
1 polymer ?
#
loop_
_entity_poly.entity_id
_entity_poly.type
_entity_poly.pdbx_seq_one_letter_code
_entity_poly.pdbx_strand_id
1 'polypeptide(L)'
;MTGGKIMILEDKYIDYIKRHRAGVLKSWKNILYPVLLTESDYDVELLTDIEILINCHDESKFKSDEFDAYCNYFYPSEDNKKDSKAFDQAWLLHQKRNPHHWQYWILIRDEGELMAMDMPVKYICEMLCDWSSFQYTRPGSTANNWYNKNKNKMILSDNTRKEVERLLSIAPNL
;
A
#
# COMPACT_ATOMS: atom_id res chain seq x y z
N MET A 1 29.56 -9.62 20.05
CA MET A 1 29.38 -8.21 19.59
C MET A 1 28.41 -8.06 18.42
N THR A 2 27.53 -9.02 18.16
CA THR A 2 26.61 -9.04 16.99
C THR A 2 25.21 -8.48 17.30
N GLY A 3 24.74 -8.50 18.56
CA GLY A 3 23.39 -8.09 18.89
C GLY A 3 23.05 -6.60 18.70
N GLY A 4 24.01 -5.69 18.97
CA GLY A 4 23.75 -4.27 18.88
C GLY A 4 23.59 -3.73 17.42
N LYS A 5 24.22 -4.35 16.44
CA LYS A 5 24.13 -3.94 15.04
C LYS A 5 22.81 -4.40 14.38
N ILE A 6 22.33 -5.58 14.77
CA ILE A 6 21.03 -6.12 14.30
C ILE A 6 19.89 -5.23 14.85
N MET A 7 19.89 -4.88 16.12
CA MET A 7 18.91 -3.97 16.72
C MET A 7 18.83 -2.62 15.99
N ILE A 8 19.96 -2.04 15.55
CA ILE A 8 19.97 -0.79 14.79
C ILE A 8 19.29 -0.92 13.42
N LEU A 9 19.38 -2.08 12.75
CA LEU A 9 18.75 -2.31 11.45
C LEU A 9 17.24 -2.49 11.59
N GLU A 10 16.80 -3.25 12.58
CA GLU A 10 15.38 -3.41 12.93
C GLU A 10 14.76 -2.07 13.32
N ASP A 11 15.43 -1.26 14.14
CA ASP A 11 14.97 0.08 14.50
C ASP A 11 14.78 0.97 13.27
N LYS A 12 15.69 0.93 12.30
CA LYS A 12 15.56 1.67 11.02
C LYS A 12 14.36 1.20 10.21
N TYR A 13 14.11 -0.10 10.17
CA TYR A 13 12.97 -0.65 9.44
C TYR A 13 11.65 -0.31 10.13
N ILE A 14 11.58 -0.43 11.46
CA ILE A 14 10.42 -0.01 12.26
C ILE A 14 10.13 1.48 12.03
N ASP A 15 11.15 2.31 12.03
CA ASP A 15 11.02 3.76 11.79
C ASP A 15 10.52 4.07 10.37
N TYR A 16 10.98 3.29 9.38
CA TYR A 16 10.47 3.36 8.02
C TYR A 16 8.97 3.03 7.97
N ILE A 17 8.53 1.90 8.56
CA ILE A 17 7.11 1.51 8.58
C ILE A 17 6.27 2.61 9.25
N LYS A 18 6.70 3.12 10.41
CA LYS A 18 5.99 4.18 11.13
C LYS A 18 5.84 5.46 10.31
N ARG A 19 6.91 5.89 9.64
CA ARG A 19 6.88 7.08 8.77
C ARG A 19 5.99 6.87 7.54
N HIS A 20 6.03 5.69 6.94
CA HIS A 20 5.16 5.33 5.82
C HIS A 20 3.69 5.40 6.24
N ARG A 21 3.29 4.73 7.32
CA ARG A 21 1.92 4.76 7.86
C ARG A 21 1.46 6.17 8.21
N ALA A 22 2.34 6.99 8.80
CA ALA A 22 2.04 8.40 9.05
C ALA A 22 1.81 9.18 7.74
N GLY A 23 2.53 8.87 6.68
CA GLY A 23 2.34 9.42 5.34
C GLY A 23 0.97 9.04 4.75
N VAL A 24 0.57 7.77 4.88
CA VAL A 24 -0.74 7.27 4.44
C VAL A 24 -1.88 8.00 5.17
N LEU A 25 -1.80 8.09 6.49
CA LEU A 25 -2.77 8.84 7.30
C LEU A 25 -2.82 10.34 6.93
N LYS A 26 -1.67 10.93 6.62
CA LYS A 26 -1.60 12.33 6.19
C LYS A 26 -2.23 12.54 4.82
N SER A 27 -2.04 11.61 3.87
CA SER A 27 -2.70 11.63 2.56
C SER A 27 -4.21 11.54 2.71
N TRP A 28 -4.69 10.65 3.57
CA TRP A 28 -6.10 10.55 3.90
C TRP A 28 -6.64 11.86 4.44
N LYS A 29 -6.14 12.32 5.59
CA LYS A 29 -6.71 13.48 6.33
C LYS A 29 -6.63 14.79 5.57
N ASN A 30 -5.56 15.01 4.81
CA ASN A 30 -5.31 16.32 4.20
C ASN A 30 -5.70 16.41 2.74
N ILE A 31 -5.88 15.26 2.06
CA ILE A 31 -6.13 15.27 0.60
C ILE A 31 -7.44 14.56 0.28
N LEU A 32 -7.55 13.26 0.58
CA LEU A 32 -8.67 12.47 0.07
C LEU A 32 -9.96 12.69 0.89
N TYR A 33 -9.89 12.61 2.21
CA TYR A 33 -11.06 12.74 3.08
C TYR A 33 -11.84 14.06 2.87
N PRO A 34 -11.20 15.27 2.81
CA PRO A 34 -11.91 16.50 2.56
C PRO A 34 -12.66 16.52 1.22
N VAL A 35 -12.12 15.86 0.18
CA VAL A 35 -12.77 15.74 -1.13
C VAL A 35 -13.98 14.82 -1.02
N LEU A 36 -13.82 13.62 -0.42
CA LEU A 36 -14.90 12.65 -0.31
C LEU A 36 -16.08 13.11 0.55
N LEU A 37 -15.84 13.99 1.51
CA LEU A 37 -16.92 14.63 2.28
C LEU A 37 -17.92 15.42 1.42
N THR A 38 -17.52 15.83 0.21
CA THR A 38 -18.37 16.59 -0.72
C THR A 38 -19.05 15.69 -1.75
N GLU A 39 -18.69 14.41 -1.81
CA GLU A 39 -19.22 13.43 -2.75
C GLU A 39 -20.43 12.69 -2.15
N SER A 40 -21.57 12.68 -2.84
CA SER A 40 -22.82 12.05 -2.34
C SER A 40 -22.74 10.53 -2.13
N ASP A 41 -21.79 9.87 -2.80
CA ASP A 41 -21.62 8.41 -2.78
C ASP A 41 -20.81 7.92 -1.57
N TYR A 42 -20.32 8.85 -0.73
CA TYR A 42 -19.51 8.56 0.45
C TYR A 42 -20.23 8.97 1.73
N ASP A 43 -21.01 8.07 2.28
CA ASP A 43 -21.66 8.30 3.57
C ASP A 43 -20.70 8.17 4.76
N VAL A 44 -21.19 8.52 5.94
CA VAL A 44 -20.38 8.52 7.18
C VAL A 44 -19.87 7.12 7.53
N GLU A 45 -20.65 6.06 7.24
CA GLU A 45 -20.27 4.68 7.53
C GLU A 45 -19.08 4.26 6.66
N LEU A 46 -19.16 4.50 5.35
CA LEU A 46 -18.06 4.21 4.41
C LEU A 46 -16.80 5.01 4.74
N LEU A 47 -16.93 6.31 5.05
CA LEU A 47 -15.78 7.15 5.43
C LEU A 47 -15.12 6.66 6.73
N THR A 48 -15.91 6.18 7.69
CA THR A 48 -15.42 5.58 8.93
C THR A 48 -14.67 4.28 8.66
N ASP A 49 -15.24 3.42 7.79
CA ASP A 49 -14.59 2.17 7.37
C ASP A 49 -13.22 2.44 6.73
N ILE A 50 -13.15 3.44 5.84
CA ILE A 50 -11.88 3.83 5.20
C ILE A 50 -10.89 4.32 6.27
N GLU A 51 -11.30 5.17 7.20
CA GLU A 51 -10.41 5.67 8.25
C GLU A 51 -9.86 4.56 9.14
N ILE A 52 -10.66 3.53 9.44
CA ILE A 52 -10.19 2.34 10.18
C ILE A 52 -9.11 1.62 9.37
N LEU A 53 -9.31 1.38 8.07
CA LEU A 53 -8.32 0.73 7.21
C LEU A 53 -7.01 1.54 7.15
N ILE A 54 -7.10 2.86 6.97
CA ILE A 54 -5.95 3.77 6.96
C ILE A 54 -5.16 3.71 8.28
N ASN A 55 -5.85 3.66 9.42
CA ASN A 55 -5.18 3.55 10.72
C ASN A 55 -4.51 2.19 10.94
N CYS A 56 -5.04 1.11 10.34
CA CYS A 56 -4.49 -0.25 10.41
C CYS A 56 -3.57 -0.59 9.24
N HIS A 57 -3.32 0.37 8.32
CA HIS A 57 -2.51 0.16 7.12
C HIS A 57 -1.17 -0.53 7.45
N ASP A 58 -0.86 -1.59 6.70
CA ASP A 58 0.41 -2.31 6.80
C ASP A 58 0.78 -2.85 8.20
N GLU A 59 -0.18 -3.05 9.09
CA GLU A 59 0.10 -3.69 10.41
C GLU A 59 0.71 -5.08 10.26
N SER A 60 0.43 -5.77 9.16
CA SER A 60 1.01 -7.09 8.89
C SER A 60 2.53 -7.06 8.81
N LYS A 61 3.15 -5.94 8.41
CA LYS A 61 4.61 -5.75 8.34
C LYS A 61 5.33 -5.85 9.68
N PHE A 62 4.59 -5.79 10.80
CA PHE A 62 5.15 -6.05 12.14
C PHE A 62 5.10 -7.52 12.55
N LYS A 63 4.49 -8.41 11.77
CA LYS A 63 4.48 -9.85 12.02
C LYS A 63 5.81 -10.46 11.57
N SER A 64 6.34 -11.42 12.32
CA SER A 64 7.66 -12.02 12.08
C SER A 64 7.78 -12.64 10.69
N ASP A 65 6.71 -13.20 10.16
CA ASP A 65 6.67 -13.85 8.83
C ASP A 65 6.75 -12.85 7.64
N GLU A 66 6.60 -11.55 7.91
CA GLU A 66 6.87 -10.47 6.94
C GLU A 66 8.09 -9.64 7.38
N PHE A 67 8.17 -9.28 8.67
CA PHE A 67 9.14 -8.34 9.21
C PHE A 67 10.60 -8.71 8.89
N ASP A 68 10.99 -9.94 9.21
CA ASP A 68 12.38 -10.37 9.09
C ASP A 68 12.86 -10.35 7.64
N ALA A 69 12.03 -10.84 6.71
CA ALA A 69 12.36 -10.88 5.29
C ALA A 69 12.47 -9.47 4.67
N TYR A 70 11.52 -8.58 5.01
CA TYR A 70 11.57 -7.18 4.57
C TYR A 70 12.74 -6.42 5.17
N CYS A 71 12.99 -6.57 6.49
CA CYS A 71 14.12 -5.94 7.16
C CYS A 71 15.44 -6.35 6.54
N ASN A 72 15.67 -7.65 6.35
CA ASN A 72 16.90 -8.17 5.75
C ASN A 72 17.08 -7.75 4.29
N TYR A 73 15.99 -7.61 3.54
CA TYR A 73 16.07 -7.20 2.13
C TYR A 73 16.40 -5.71 1.96
N PHE A 74 15.74 -4.83 2.74
CA PHE A 74 15.92 -3.38 2.61
C PHE A 74 17.06 -2.83 3.46
N TYR A 75 17.41 -3.52 4.55
CA TYR A 75 18.47 -3.15 5.48
C TYR A 75 19.42 -4.33 5.72
N PRO A 76 20.10 -4.85 4.68
CA PRO A 76 21.01 -6.00 4.83
C PRO A 76 22.16 -5.65 5.76
N SER A 77 22.59 -6.58 6.63
CA SER A 77 23.84 -6.49 7.35
C SER A 77 25.03 -6.77 6.44
N GLU A 78 26.25 -6.41 6.87
CA GLU A 78 27.47 -6.71 6.09
C GLU A 78 27.66 -8.21 5.86
N ASP A 79 27.18 -9.02 6.81
CA ASP A 79 27.33 -10.49 6.79
C ASP A 79 26.14 -11.20 6.09
N ASN A 80 25.00 -10.52 5.89
CA ASN A 80 23.80 -11.07 5.27
C ASN A 80 23.58 -10.48 3.87
N LYS A 81 23.67 -11.32 2.85
CA LYS A 81 23.26 -10.96 1.50
C LYS A 81 21.72 -10.83 1.45
N LYS A 82 21.25 -9.94 0.59
CA LYS A 82 19.80 -9.84 0.28
C LYS A 82 19.24 -11.20 -0.14
N ASP A 83 18.28 -11.71 0.62
CA ASP A 83 17.54 -12.92 0.24
C ASP A 83 16.28 -12.52 -0.54
N SER A 84 16.40 -12.49 -1.86
CA SER A 84 15.28 -12.15 -2.75
C SER A 84 14.14 -13.18 -2.66
N LYS A 85 14.45 -14.47 -2.41
CA LYS A 85 13.44 -15.51 -2.32
C LYS A 85 12.59 -15.37 -1.06
N ALA A 86 13.23 -15.10 0.09
CA ALA A 86 12.51 -14.82 1.33
C ALA A 86 11.66 -13.55 1.21
N PHE A 87 12.19 -12.51 0.58
CA PHE A 87 11.44 -11.29 0.29
C PHE A 87 10.23 -11.55 -0.62
N ASP A 88 10.39 -12.29 -1.71
CA ASP A 88 9.29 -12.61 -2.63
C ASP A 88 8.17 -13.40 -1.93
N GLN A 89 8.51 -14.31 -1.02
CA GLN A 89 7.52 -15.04 -0.20
C GLN A 89 6.78 -14.11 0.75
N ALA A 90 7.51 -13.24 1.45
CA ALA A 90 6.91 -12.25 2.35
C ALA A 90 6.05 -11.22 1.58
N TRP A 91 6.48 -10.80 0.39
CA TRP A 91 5.72 -9.92 -0.50
C TRP A 91 4.42 -10.58 -0.98
N LEU A 92 4.49 -11.86 -1.38
CA LEU A 92 3.29 -12.62 -1.76
C LEU A 92 2.30 -12.71 -0.58
N LEU A 93 2.80 -13.00 0.63
CA LEU A 93 2.00 -13.07 1.84
C LEU A 93 1.37 -11.71 2.17
N HIS A 94 2.14 -10.64 2.05
CA HIS A 94 1.69 -9.27 2.26
C HIS A 94 0.54 -8.89 1.32
N GLN A 95 0.67 -9.17 0.01
CA GLN A 95 -0.39 -8.94 -0.97
C GLN A 95 -1.67 -9.70 -0.63
N LYS A 96 -1.57 -10.92 -0.13
CA LYS A 96 -2.73 -11.76 0.24
C LYS A 96 -3.40 -11.36 1.56
N ARG A 97 -2.72 -10.59 2.41
CA ARG A 97 -3.24 -10.10 3.70
C ARG A 97 -3.82 -8.70 3.62
N ASN A 98 -3.39 -7.93 2.64
CA ASN A 98 -3.68 -6.51 2.55
C ASN A 98 -4.49 -6.19 1.29
N PRO A 99 -5.83 -6.09 1.40
CA PRO A 99 -6.72 -5.88 0.26
C PRO A 99 -6.52 -4.55 -0.48
N HIS A 100 -5.74 -3.60 0.06
CA HIS A 100 -5.36 -2.38 -0.66
C HIS A 100 -4.34 -2.64 -1.79
N HIS A 101 -3.74 -3.83 -1.87
CA HIS A 101 -2.95 -4.24 -3.01
C HIS A 101 -3.85 -4.78 -4.13
N TRP A 102 -3.76 -4.22 -5.34
CA TRP A 102 -4.58 -4.67 -6.48
C TRP A 102 -4.36 -6.15 -6.82
N GLN A 103 -3.18 -6.72 -6.53
CA GLN A 103 -2.85 -8.14 -6.73
C GLN A 103 -3.71 -9.08 -5.86
N TYR A 104 -4.24 -8.61 -4.74
CA TYR A 104 -5.22 -9.34 -3.91
C TYR A 104 -6.46 -9.72 -4.72
N TRP A 105 -6.85 -8.89 -5.68
CA TRP A 105 -8.08 -9.00 -6.46
C TRP A 105 -7.89 -9.75 -7.78
N ILE A 106 -6.79 -10.50 -7.91
CA ILE A 106 -6.52 -11.34 -9.08
C ILE A 106 -6.93 -12.77 -8.78
N LEU A 107 -7.95 -13.25 -9.49
CA LEU A 107 -8.36 -14.64 -9.52
C LEU A 107 -7.63 -15.36 -10.66
N ILE A 108 -7.03 -16.49 -10.36
CA ILE A 108 -6.55 -17.45 -11.36
C ILE A 108 -7.45 -18.68 -11.25
N ARG A 109 -8.19 -18.98 -12.31
CA ARG A 109 -9.06 -20.17 -12.38
C ARG A 109 -8.25 -21.43 -12.56
N ASP A 110 -8.83 -22.58 -12.28
CA ASP A 110 -8.14 -23.88 -12.39
C ASP A 110 -7.61 -24.14 -13.81
N GLU A 111 -8.29 -23.61 -14.84
CA GLU A 111 -7.87 -23.67 -16.25
C GLU A 111 -6.76 -22.67 -16.60
N GLY A 112 -6.29 -21.90 -15.64
CA GLY A 112 -5.22 -20.92 -15.82
C GLY A 112 -5.69 -19.55 -16.33
N GLU A 113 -6.99 -19.33 -16.52
CA GLU A 113 -7.51 -18.03 -16.89
C GLU A 113 -7.33 -17.03 -15.74
N LEU A 114 -6.79 -15.84 -16.06
CA LEU A 114 -6.59 -14.75 -15.13
C LEU A 114 -7.73 -13.74 -15.23
N MET A 115 -8.35 -13.42 -14.10
CA MET A 115 -9.45 -12.47 -14.01
C MET A 115 -9.20 -11.44 -12.90
N ALA A 116 -9.36 -10.15 -13.22
CA ALA A 116 -9.40 -9.10 -12.22
C ALA A 116 -10.82 -8.99 -11.63
N MET A 117 -10.92 -9.09 -10.32
CA MET A 117 -12.16 -8.87 -9.55
C MET A 117 -12.31 -7.38 -9.22
N ASP A 118 -13.55 -6.94 -9.01
CA ASP A 118 -13.80 -5.56 -8.59
C ASP A 118 -13.28 -5.33 -7.16
N MET A 119 -12.47 -4.31 -7.02
CA MET A 119 -11.93 -3.88 -5.72
C MET A 119 -12.91 -2.92 -5.06
N PRO A 120 -13.40 -3.20 -3.83
CA PRO A 120 -14.27 -2.28 -3.12
C PRO A 120 -13.62 -0.92 -2.90
N VAL A 121 -14.40 0.15 -3.02
CA VAL A 121 -13.92 1.53 -3.03
C VAL A 121 -13.10 1.89 -1.78
N LYS A 122 -13.42 1.33 -0.61
CA LYS A 122 -12.64 1.55 0.62
C LYS A 122 -11.18 1.12 0.50
N TYR A 123 -10.91 0.03 -0.18
CA TYR A 123 -9.54 -0.43 -0.43
C TYR A 123 -8.86 0.35 -1.56
N ILE A 124 -9.63 0.85 -2.53
CA ILE A 124 -9.11 1.79 -3.54
C ILE A 124 -8.62 3.07 -2.85
N CYS A 125 -9.40 3.62 -1.92
CA CYS A 125 -9.01 4.80 -1.15
C CYS A 125 -7.73 4.56 -0.33
N GLU A 126 -7.62 3.41 0.35
CA GLU A 126 -6.41 3.02 1.08
C GLU A 126 -5.21 2.89 0.13
N MET A 127 -5.36 2.20 -1.00
CA MET A 127 -4.32 2.05 -2.03
C MET A 127 -3.84 3.40 -2.57
N LEU A 128 -4.74 4.33 -2.84
CA LEU A 128 -4.38 5.66 -3.33
C LEU A 128 -3.63 6.48 -2.27
N CYS A 129 -4.04 6.38 -1.00
CA CYS A 129 -3.34 7.01 0.11
C CYS A 129 -1.95 6.40 0.32
N ASP A 130 -1.79 5.07 0.13
CA ASP A 130 -0.51 4.38 0.15
C ASP A 130 0.43 4.95 -0.92
N TRP A 131 0.00 4.97 -2.19
CA TRP A 131 0.82 5.53 -3.28
C TRP A 131 1.17 7.00 -3.06
N SER A 132 0.24 7.78 -2.52
CA SER A 132 0.42 9.20 -2.22
C SER A 132 1.39 9.44 -1.06
N SER A 133 1.54 8.47 -0.14
CA SER A 133 2.37 8.62 1.06
C SER A 133 3.83 8.98 0.77
N PHE A 134 4.34 8.52 -0.38
CA PHE A 134 5.73 8.73 -0.79
C PHE A 134 6.06 10.20 -1.12
N GLN A 135 5.06 11.04 -1.42
CA GLN A 135 5.29 12.48 -1.67
C GLN A 135 5.89 13.22 -0.47
N TYR A 136 5.65 12.71 0.76
CA TYR A 136 6.19 13.32 1.98
C TYR A 136 7.68 13.02 2.22
N THR A 137 8.23 12.05 1.48
CA THR A 137 9.65 11.69 1.54
C THR A 137 10.38 11.90 0.23
N ARG A 138 9.63 11.99 -0.88
CA ARG A 138 10.18 12.14 -2.25
C ARG A 138 9.31 13.14 -3.02
N PRO A 139 9.74 14.39 -3.18
CA PRO A 139 8.98 15.38 -3.95
C PRO A 139 8.56 14.87 -5.33
N GLY A 140 7.31 15.09 -5.70
CA GLY A 140 6.74 14.64 -6.99
C GLY A 140 6.27 13.18 -7.03
N SER A 141 6.40 12.42 -5.94
CA SER A 141 5.90 11.03 -5.86
C SER A 141 4.43 10.99 -5.46
N THR A 142 3.56 11.67 -6.18
CA THR A 142 2.10 11.63 -5.97
C THR A 142 1.51 10.32 -6.49
N ALA A 143 0.32 9.94 -6.02
CA ALA A 143 -0.41 8.78 -6.53
C ALA A 143 -0.72 8.94 -8.03
N ASN A 144 -1.07 10.14 -8.47
CA ASN A 144 -1.28 10.46 -9.89
C ASN A 144 -0.05 10.14 -10.75
N ASN A 145 1.13 10.62 -10.32
CA ASN A 145 2.37 10.37 -11.05
C ASN A 145 2.73 8.87 -11.06
N TRP A 146 2.53 8.21 -9.92
CA TRP A 146 2.80 6.78 -9.80
C TRP A 146 1.85 5.95 -10.67
N TYR A 147 0.55 6.24 -10.64
CA TYR A 147 -0.45 5.58 -11.47
C TYR A 147 -0.15 5.75 -12.96
N ASN A 148 0.06 6.96 -13.43
CA ASN A 148 0.34 7.22 -14.85
C ASN A 148 1.59 6.47 -15.36
N LYS A 149 2.61 6.30 -14.53
CA LYS A 149 3.82 5.54 -14.85
C LYS A 149 3.58 4.03 -14.87
N ASN A 150 2.64 3.52 -14.08
CA ASN A 150 2.50 2.08 -13.83
C ASN A 150 1.19 1.46 -14.32
N LYS A 151 0.17 2.27 -14.72
CA LYS A 151 -1.18 1.80 -15.08
C LYS A 151 -1.23 0.68 -16.11
N ASN A 152 -0.29 0.65 -17.05
CA ASN A 152 -0.21 -0.40 -18.08
C ASN A 152 0.34 -1.74 -17.58
N LYS A 153 0.89 -1.77 -16.36
CA LYS A 153 1.40 -2.99 -15.69
C LYS A 153 0.37 -3.58 -14.74
N MET A 154 -0.71 -2.83 -14.45
CA MET A 154 -1.73 -3.24 -13.49
C MET A 154 -2.83 -4.01 -14.17
N ILE A 155 -3.22 -5.10 -13.54
CA ILE A 155 -4.37 -5.90 -13.93
C ILE A 155 -5.52 -5.51 -13.01
N LEU A 156 -6.34 -4.57 -13.47
CA LEU A 156 -7.51 -4.06 -12.76
C LEU A 156 -8.76 -4.39 -13.59
N SER A 157 -9.88 -4.68 -12.92
CA SER A 157 -11.16 -4.70 -13.59
C SER A 157 -11.50 -3.31 -14.15
N ASP A 158 -12.40 -3.26 -15.12
CA ASP A 158 -12.84 -1.99 -15.72
C ASP A 158 -13.48 -1.07 -14.68
N ASN A 159 -14.26 -1.62 -13.74
CA ASN A 159 -14.91 -0.85 -12.68
C ASN A 159 -13.87 -0.29 -11.70
N THR A 160 -12.92 -1.11 -11.26
CA THR A 160 -11.83 -0.66 -10.39
C THR A 160 -10.99 0.43 -11.07
N ARG A 161 -10.65 0.26 -12.35
CA ARG A 161 -9.89 1.26 -13.10
C ARG A 161 -10.61 2.59 -13.21
N LYS A 162 -11.90 2.55 -13.57
CA LYS A 162 -12.74 3.76 -13.64
C LYS A 162 -12.78 4.51 -12.32
N GLU A 163 -12.94 3.78 -11.21
CA GLU A 163 -13.00 4.40 -9.89
C GLU A 163 -11.64 4.98 -9.46
N VAL A 164 -10.53 4.28 -9.71
CA VAL A 164 -9.17 4.82 -9.49
C VAL A 164 -8.98 6.13 -10.25
N GLU A 165 -9.32 6.15 -11.54
CA GLU A 165 -9.15 7.34 -12.40
C GLU A 165 -10.08 8.48 -11.98
N ARG A 166 -11.32 8.17 -11.57
CA ARG A 166 -12.26 9.16 -11.02
C ARG A 166 -11.69 9.82 -9.76
N LEU A 167 -11.26 9.02 -8.79
CA LEU A 167 -10.72 9.52 -7.52
C LEU A 167 -9.45 10.37 -7.73
N LEU A 168 -8.56 9.94 -8.63
CA LEU A 168 -7.36 10.71 -8.97
C LEU A 168 -7.71 12.04 -9.68
N SER A 169 -8.84 12.10 -10.42
CA SER A 169 -9.28 13.32 -11.07
C SER A 169 -9.87 14.35 -10.12
N ILE A 170 -10.62 13.90 -9.10
CA ILE A 170 -11.23 14.81 -8.11
C ILE A 170 -10.27 15.18 -6.98
N ALA A 171 -9.22 14.38 -6.74
CA ALA A 171 -8.18 14.63 -5.75
C ALA A 171 -6.78 14.72 -6.42
N PRO A 172 -6.53 15.75 -7.24
CA PRO A 172 -5.32 15.82 -8.10
C PRO A 172 -4.00 15.90 -7.31
N ASN A 173 -4.06 16.25 -6.03
CA ASN A 173 -2.89 16.33 -5.15
C ASN A 173 -2.56 15.01 -4.43
N LEU A 174 -3.33 13.94 -4.69
CA LEU A 174 -2.98 12.60 -4.24
C LEU A 174 -1.68 12.12 -4.84
#